data_39f171b490337b0f179e878e1a34ab78
#
_entry.id   39f171b490337b0f179e878e1a34ab78
#
_cell.length_a   1.000
_cell.length_b   1.000
_cell.length_c   1.000
_cell.angle_alpha   90.00
_cell.angle_beta   90.00
_cell.angle_gamma   90.00
#
_symmetry.space_group_name_H-M   'P 1'
#
loop_
_entity.id
_entity.type
_entity.pdbx_description
1 polymer ?
#
loop_
_entity_poly.entity_id
_entity_poly.type
_entity_poly.pdbx_seq_one_letter_code
_entity_poly.pdbx_strand_id
1 'polypeptide(L)'
;MYRIILMVVRLFYKVPYYLIRIWWLGTRKNFDLEKNYAFIKKVTKAANRAGRVTIESYGVENIPKENGFIFFPNHQGMFDALVFLESCPVPFSVVYKKEVSNVILLKQVFRALHAIAIDREDIKQSLQVINQMTEEVKQGRNFLIFPEGTRSRMGNQLLPFKGGTFKSAVRAKCPIVPCALIDSYKPFDEKSIAPVTVKLIYLPPICYEEYKQLKTPEIADIVKTKIEEAIRRYSCLLYTSPS
;
A
#
# COMPACT_ATOMS: atom_id res chain seq x y z
N MET A 1 13.57 -11.99 6.95
CA MET A 1 13.15 -12.61 8.24
C MET A 1 13.86 -12.05 9.46
N TYR A 2 15.17 -11.85 9.47
CA TYR A 2 15.93 -11.35 10.64
C TYR A 2 15.39 -10.05 11.25
N ARG A 3 14.97 -9.11 10.40
CA ARG A 3 14.43 -7.82 10.85
C ARG A 3 13.09 -7.96 11.58
N ILE A 4 12.24 -8.92 11.19
CA ILE A 4 10.99 -9.22 11.90
C ILE A 4 11.31 -9.73 13.32
N ILE A 5 12.31 -10.61 13.46
CA ILE A 5 12.76 -11.07 14.75
C ILE A 5 13.26 -9.90 15.59
N LEU A 6 14.07 -9.01 15.02
CA LEU A 6 14.54 -7.80 15.70
C LEU A 6 13.37 -6.92 16.19
N MET A 7 12.33 -6.73 15.34
CA MET A 7 11.12 -5.98 15.73
C MET A 7 10.43 -6.62 16.92
N VAL A 8 10.23 -7.95 16.90
CA VAL A 8 9.59 -8.70 17.99
C VAL A 8 10.40 -8.64 19.27
N VAL A 9 11.72 -8.88 19.20
CA VAL A 9 12.61 -8.85 20.36
C VAL A 9 12.62 -7.47 21.02
N ARG A 10 12.71 -6.39 20.25
CA ARG A 10 12.72 -5.02 20.78
C ARG A 10 11.37 -4.54 21.31
N LEU A 11 10.30 -5.14 20.85
CA LEU A 11 8.93 -4.81 21.27
C LEU A 11 8.31 -5.91 22.15
N PHE A 12 9.11 -6.88 22.67
CA PHE A 12 8.61 -8.08 23.32
C PHE A 12 7.55 -7.79 24.41
N TYR A 13 7.74 -6.71 25.18
CA TYR A 13 6.81 -6.29 26.23
C TYR A 13 5.51 -5.65 25.70
N LYS A 14 5.49 -5.17 24.43
CA LYS A 14 4.29 -4.60 23.78
C LYS A 14 3.60 -5.61 22.86
N VAL A 15 4.33 -6.60 22.36
CA VAL A 15 3.81 -7.57 21.39
C VAL A 15 2.53 -8.26 21.89
N PRO A 16 2.42 -8.78 23.13
CA PRO A 16 1.18 -9.41 23.61
C PRO A 16 -0.02 -8.46 23.52
N TYR A 17 0.15 -7.21 23.98
CA TYR A 17 -0.90 -6.21 23.90
C TYR A 17 -1.30 -5.91 22.46
N TYR A 18 -0.33 -5.75 21.55
CA TYR A 18 -0.62 -5.47 20.14
C TYR A 18 -1.36 -6.62 19.47
N LEU A 19 -0.96 -7.87 19.74
CA LEU A 19 -1.61 -9.07 19.20
C LEU A 19 -3.06 -9.19 19.69
N ILE A 20 -3.29 -9.06 21.00
CA ILE A 20 -4.64 -9.11 21.58
C ILE A 20 -5.51 -7.99 21.00
N ARG A 21 -4.99 -6.77 20.91
CA ARG A 21 -5.74 -5.63 20.41
C ARG A 21 -6.07 -5.76 18.92
N ILE A 22 -5.10 -6.19 18.08
CA ILE A 22 -5.34 -6.45 16.65
C ILE A 22 -6.37 -7.56 16.47
N TRP A 23 -6.25 -8.64 17.24
CA TRP A 23 -7.24 -9.72 17.23
C TRP A 23 -8.64 -9.21 17.53
N TRP A 24 -8.78 -8.44 18.59
CA TRP A 24 -10.04 -7.87 18.99
C TRP A 24 -10.62 -6.90 17.94
N LEU A 25 -9.79 -6.06 17.32
CA LEU A 25 -10.21 -5.18 16.22
C LEU A 25 -10.71 -5.95 15.01
N GLY A 26 -10.05 -7.04 14.63
CA GLY A 26 -10.42 -7.87 13.48
C GLY A 26 -11.63 -8.79 13.72
N THR A 27 -12.09 -8.96 14.97
CA THR A 27 -13.23 -9.84 15.29
C THR A 27 -14.53 -9.08 15.55
N ARG A 28 -14.47 -7.77 15.80
CA ARG A 28 -15.67 -6.97 16.07
C ARG A 28 -16.53 -6.80 14.83
N LYS A 29 -17.88 -6.85 15.00
CA LYS A 29 -18.86 -6.59 13.94
C LYS A 29 -19.03 -5.09 13.66
N ASN A 30 -19.02 -4.26 14.71
CA ASN A 30 -19.12 -2.81 14.59
C ASN A 30 -17.74 -2.21 14.83
N PHE A 31 -17.15 -1.62 13.81
CA PHE A 31 -15.85 -1.00 13.91
C PHE A 31 -15.76 0.30 13.13
N ASP A 32 -14.97 1.15 13.67
CA ASP A 32 -14.64 2.46 13.15
C ASP A 32 -13.30 2.34 12.41
N LEU A 33 -13.34 2.49 11.09
CA LEU A 33 -12.15 2.35 10.26
C LEU A 33 -11.05 3.34 10.68
N GLU A 34 -11.41 4.57 11.04
CA GLU A 34 -10.43 5.60 11.43
C GLU A 34 -9.69 5.20 12.71
N LYS A 35 -10.42 4.76 13.74
CA LYS A 35 -9.81 4.31 15.01
C LYS A 35 -8.95 3.07 14.83
N ASN A 36 -9.43 2.12 14.00
CA ASN A 36 -8.67 0.91 13.68
C ASN A 36 -7.39 1.26 12.92
N TYR A 37 -7.51 2.10 11.90
CA TYR A 37 -6.40 2.58 11.11
C TYR A 37 -5.36 3.29 11.98
N ALA A 38 -5.78 4.22 12.82
CA ALA A 38 -4.90 4.95 13.73
C ALA A 38 -4.12 4.00 14.66
N PHE A 39 -4.78 2.96 15.19
CA PHE A 39 -4.10 1.96 16.02
C PHE A 39 -3.10 1.13 15.22
N ILE A 40 -3.49 0.60 14.05
CA ILE A 40 -2.60 -0.20 13.20
C ILE A 40 -1.41 0.64 12.73
N LYS A 41 -1.62 1.91 12.34
CA LYS A 41 -0.57 2.86 12.02
C LYS A 41 0.42 3.05 13.18
N LYS A 42 -0.08 3.22 14.41
CA LYS A 42 0.76 3.32 15.63
C LYS A 42 1.62 2.07 15.83
N VAL A 43 1.04 0.89 15.67
CA VAL A 43 1.77 -0.39 15.81
C VAL A 43 2.82 -0.51 14.70
N THR A 44 2.46 -0.19 13.45
CA THR A 44 3.39 -0.22 12.31
C THR A 44 4.57 0.71 12.53
N LYS A 45 4.33 1.95 12.94
CA LYS A 45 5.38 2.93 13.24
C LYS A 45 6.32 2.44 14.35
N ALA A 46 5.78 1.82 15.40
CA ALA A 46 6.58 1.24 16.46
C ALA A 46 7.43 0.06 15.97
N ALA A 47 6.87 -0.80 15.12
CA ALA A 47 7.57 -1.94 14.51
C ALA A 47 8.70 -1.47 13.59
N ASN A 48 8.45 -0.52 12.71
CA ASN A 48 9.44 0.01 11.79
C ASN A 48 10.61 0.65 12.54
N ARG A 49 10.33 1.48 13.56
CA ARG A 49 11.37 2.05 14.42
C ARG A 49 12.19 0.97 15.14
N ALA A 50 11.53 -0.05 15.69
CA ALA A 50 12.21 -1.18 16.32
C ALA A 50 13.05 -1.98 15.31
N GLY A 51 12.60 -2.07 14.06
CA GLY A 51 13.30 -2.70 12.94
C GLY A 51 14.42 -1.85 12.33
N ARG A 52 14.72 -0.65 12.84
CA ARG A 52 15.68 0.29 12.25
C ARG A 52 15.32 0.67 10.80
N VAL A 53 14.03 0.85 10.53
CA VAL A 53 13.56 1.33 9.23
C VAL A 53 13.12 2.78 9.38
N THR A 54 13.64 3.64 8.52
CA THR A 54 13.20 5.03 8.36
C THR A 54 12.37 5.12 7.09
N ILE A 55 11.21 5.76 7.17
CA ILE A 55 10.37 6.02 6.01
C ILE A 55 10.39 7.51 5.72
N GLU A 56 10.85 7.85 4.52
CA GLU A 56 10.80 9.21 3.98
C GLU A 56 9.63 9.32 3.02
N SER A 57 8.74 10.28 3.28
CA SER A 57 7.55 10.50 2.47
C SER A 57 7.62 11.87 1.79
N TYR A 58 7.34 11.90 0.50
CA TYR A 58 7.33 13.10 -0.32
C TYR A 58 5.99 13.25 -1.02
N GLY A 59 5.57 14.49 -1.27
CA GLY A 59 4.34 14.77 -1.99
C GLY A 59 3.07 14.40 -1.22
N VAL A 60 3.10 14.38 0.12
CA VAL A 60 1.92 14.08 0.95
C VAL A 60 0.78 15.05 0.67
N GLU A 61 1.09 16.29 0.28
CA GLU A 61 0.16 17.32 -0.15
C GLU A 61 -0.60 16.99 -1.44
N ASN A 62 -0.11 16.03 -2.23
CA ASN A 62 -0.77 15.53 -3.44
C ASN A 62 -1.93 14.55 -3.14
N ILE A 63 -2.03 14.07 -1.90
CA ILE A 63 -3.15 13.20 -1.51
C ILE A 63 -4.44 14.02 -1.56
N PRO A 64 -5.48 13.56 -2.30
CA PRO A 64 -6.74 14.29 -2.40
C PRO A 64 -7.32 14.59 -1.01
N LYS A 65 -7.85 15.80 -0.82
CA LYS A 65 -8.50 16.21 0.43
C LYS A 65 -9.83 15.49 0.63
N GLU A 66 -10.54 15.22 -0.44
CA GLU A 66 -11.78 14.45 -0.43
C GLU A 66 -11.47 12.96 -0.55
N ASN A 67 -12.12 12.16 0.29
CA ASN A 67 -12.01 10.70 0.22
C ASN A 67 -12.73 10.13 -1.00
N GLY A 68 -12.43 8.90 -1.36
CA GLY A 68 -12.98 8.22 -2.52
C GLY A 68 -12.00 8.21 -3.69
N PHE A 69 -10.75 7.88 -3.44
CA PHE A 69 -9.69 7.75 -4.45
C PHE A 69 -8.93 6.43 -4.28
N ILE A 70 -8.08 6.11 -5.25
CA ILE A 70 -7.31 4.86 -5.25
C ILE A 70 -5.83 5.16 -5.44
N PHE A 71 -5.01 4.66 -4.52
CA PHE A 71 -3.56 4.62 -4.66
C PHE A 71 -3.12 3.47 -5.56
N PHE A 72 -2.22 3.76 -6.49
CA PHE A 72 -1.61 2.79 -7.41
C PHE A 72 -0.08 2.85 -7.31
N PRO A 73 0.54 2.15 -6.35
CA PRO A 73 2.00 2.05 -6.26
C PRO A 73 2.57 0.90 -7.10
N ASN A 74 3.89 0.97 -7.38
CA ASN A 74 4.66 -0.21 -7.74
C ASN A 74 4.76 -1.20 -6.55
N HIS A 75 5.04 -2.48 -6.84
CA HIS A 75 5.02 -3.54 -5.82
C HIS A 75 6.37 -4.27 -5.74
N GLN A 76 7.15 -3.97 -4.71
CA GLN A 76 8.50 -4.49 -4.52
C GLN A 76 8.54 -5.70 -3.57
N GLY A 77 7.90 -5.59 -2.41
CA GLY A 77 8.03 -6.57 -1.34
C GLY A 77 6.84 -6.64 -0.38
N MET A 78 6.97 -7.46 0.66
CA MET A 78 5.95 -7.54 1.72
C MET A 78 5.93 -6.30 2.61
N PHE A 79 6.98 -5.49 2.58
CA PHE A 79 7.09 -4.29 3.40
C PHE A 79 6.28 -3.12 2.84
N ASP A 80 5.88 -3.14 1.57
CA ASP A 80 5.21 -2.04 0.87
C ASP A 80 3.96 -1.52 1.62
N ALA A 81 3.12 -2.42 2.11
CA ALA A 81 1.92 -2.05 2.87
C ALA A 81 2.26 -1.34 4.20
N LEU A 82 3.38 -1.70 4.84
CA LEU A 82 3.82 -1.07 6.09
C LEU A 82 4.32 0.36 5.84
N VAL A 83 4.90 0.62 4.66
CA VAL A 83 5.31 1.96 4.24
C VAL A 83 4.10 2.87 4.17
N PHE A 84 3.04 2.43 3.48
CA PHE A 84 1.79 3.18 3.39
C PHE A 84 1.11 3.36 4.74
N LEU A 85 1.03 2.32 5.56
CA LEU A 85 0.40 2.38 6.89
C LEU A 85 1.10 3.38 7.83
N GLU A 86 2.43 3.54 7.72
CA GLU A 86 3.13 4.54 8.51
C GLU A 86 2.98 5.95 7.97
N SER A 87 3.10 6.12 6.65
CA SER A 87 3.19 7.45 6.03
C SER A 87 1.83 8.09 5.73
N CYS A 88 0.87 7.32 5.23
CA CYS A 88 -0.40 7.87 4.76
C CYS A 88 -1.20 8.51 5.90
N PRO A 89 -1.61 9.79 5.79
CA PRO A 89 -2.36 10.48 6.83
C PRO A 89 -3.82 10.06 6.91
N VAL A 90 -4.39 9.52 5.83
CA VAL A 90 -5.82 9.16 5.72
C VAL A 90 -6.01 7.65 5.69
N PRO A 91 -7.13 7.12 6.24
CA PRO A 91 -7.44 5.70 6.17
C PRO A 91 -7.59 5.21 4.74
N PHE A 92 -7.14 3.99 4.50
CA PHE A 92 -7.37 3.28 3.25
C PHE A 92 -7.56 1.78 3.48
N SER A 93 -8.26 1.13 2.58
CA SER A 93 -8.40 -0.33 2.49
C SER A 93 -7.41 -0.88 1.45
N VAL A 94 -7.02 -2.14 1.59
CA VAL A 94 -6.06 -2.80 0.68
C VAL A 94 -6.74 -3.92 -0.07
N VAL A 95 -6.43 -4.06 -1.37
CA VAL A 95 -6.76 -5.27 -2.11
C VAL A 95 -5.57 -6.23 -2.04
N TYR A 96 -5.77 -7.42 -1.48
CA TYR A 96 -4.71 -8.37 -1.22
C TYR A 96 -5.02 -9.77 -1.78
N LYS A 97 -3.97 -10.55 -2.04
CA LYS A 97 -4.11 -11.92 -2.56
C LYS A 97 -4.75 -12.84 -1.49
N LYS A 98 -5.79 -13.60 -1.84
CA LYS A 98 -6.57 -14.46 -0.95
C LYS A 98 -5.74 -15.38 -0.07
N GLU A 99 -4.64 -15.93 -0.58
CA GLU A 99 -3.76 -16.86 0.14
C GLU A 99 -3.05 -16.20 1.35
N VAL A 100 -2.87 -14.89 1.32
CA VAL A 100 -2.27 -14.14 2.44
C VAL A 100 -3.18 -14.16 3.67
N SER A 101 -4.49 -14.40 3.51
CA SER A 101 -5.44 -14.54 4.61
C SER A 101 -5.22 -15.79 5.48
N ASN A 102 -4.38 -16.74 5.04
CA ASN A 102 -4.02 -17.92 5.85
C ASN A 102 -3.08 -17.57 7.01
N VAL A 103 -2.44 -16.39 6.99
CA VAL A 103 -1.64 -15.90 8.12
C VAL A 103 -2.56 -15.23 9.13
N ILE A 104 -2.76 -15.87 10.29
CA ILE A 104 -3.77 -15.48 11.30
C ILE A 104 -3.69 -14.00 11.67
N LEU A 105 -2.49 -13.47 11.96
CA LEU A 105 -2.31 -12.07 12.34
C LEU A 105 -2.66 -11.12 11.20
N LEU A 106 -2.21 -11.41 9.97
CA LEU A 106 -2.50 -10.58 8.80
C LEU A 106 -3.98 -10.58 8.48
N LYS A 107 -4.67 -11.71 8.64
CA LYS A 107 -6.13 -11.79 8.50
C LYS A 107 -6.85 -10.80 9.41
N GLN A 108 -6.42 -10.65 10.66
CA GLN A 108 -7.05 -9.71 11.61
C GLN A 108 -6.74 -8.25 11.24
N VAL A 109 -5.50 -7.96 10.81
CA VAL A 109 -5.14 -6.63 10.30
C VAL A 109 -5.98 -6.28 9.08
N PHE A 110 -6.10 -7.19 8.10
CA PHE A 110 -6.90 -6.97 6.88
C PHE A 110 -8.37 -6.76 7.20
N ARG A 111 -8.95 -7.52 8.13
CA ARG A 111 -10.32 -7.31 8.60
C ARG A 111 -10.49 -5.94 9.24
N ALA A 112 -9.57 -5.55 10.12
CA ALA A 112 -9.60 -4.26 10.80
C ALA A 112 -9.46 -3.07 9.84
N LEU A 113 -8.84 -3.27 8.67
CA LEU A 113 -8.69 -2.27 7.61
C LEU A 113 -9.75 -2.39 6.50
N HIS A 114 -10.77 -3.24 6.63
CA HIS A 114 -11.74 -3.54 5.58
C HIS A 114 -11.11 -3.95 4.24
N ALA A 115 -10.00 -4.64 4.30
CA ALA A 115 -9.29 -5.08 3.11
C ALA A 115 -10.09 -6.14 2.34
N ILE A 116 -9.98 -6.13 1.02
CA ILE A 116 -10.70 -7.05 0.14
C ILE A 116 -9.74 -8.10 -0.39
N ALA A 117 -10.09 -9.38 -0.17
CA ALA A 117 -9.33 -10.49 -0.73
C ALA A 117 -9.68 -10.71 -2.19
N ILE A 118 -8.68 -10.85 -3.06
CA ILE A 118 -8.86 -11.16 -4.47
C ILE A 118 -8.23 -12.50 -4.82
N ASP A 119 -9.01 -13.35 -5.49
CA ASP A 119 -8.54 -14.53 -6.19
C ASP A 119 -8.32 -14.15 -7.66
N ARG A 120 -7.06 -14.11 -8.08
CA ARG A 120 -6.70 -13.64 -9.43
C ARG A 120 -6.88 -14.70 -10.51
N GLU A 121 -7.08 -15.94 -10.12
CA GLU A 121 -7.35 -17.06 -11.01
C GLU A 121 -8.85 -17.20 -11.28
N ASP A 122 -9.69 -16.68 -10.38
CA ASP A 122 -11.15 -16.62 -10.55
C ASP A 122 -11.57 -15.27 -11.13
N ILE A 123 -11.90 -15.25 -12.43
CA ILE A 123 -12.35 -14.06 -13.17
C ILE A 123 -13.67 -13.52 -12.61
N LYS A 124 -14.59 -14.39 -12.17
CA LYS A 124 -15.89 -13.97 -11.62
C LYS A 124 -15.69 -13.27 -10.29
N GLN A 125 -14.90 -13.86 -9.40
CA GLN A 125 -14.56 -13.27 -8.11
C GLN A 125 -13.80 -11.96 -8.27
N SER A 126 -12.84 -11.89 -9.20
CA SER A 126 -12.11 -10.66 -9.51
C SER A 126 -13.05 -9.55 -9.97
N LEU A 127 -14.08 -9.86 -10.78
CA LEU A 127 -15.10 -8.90 -11.20
C LEU A 127 -15.96 -8.42 -10.03
N GLN A 128 -16.33 -9.32 -9.11
CA GLN A 128 -17.08 -8.96 -7.89
C GLN A 128 -16.25 -7.99 -7.03
N VAL A 129 -14.96 -8.25 -6.85
CA VAL A 129 -14.05 -7.34 -6.11
C VAL A 129 -13.97 -5.97 -6.76
N ILE A 130 -13.87 -5.90 -8.10
CA ILE A 130 -13.86 -4.62 -8.83
C ILE A 130 -15.18 -3.86 -8.58
N ASN A 131 -16.32 -4.55 -8.63
CA ASN A 131 -17.63 -3.93 -8.41
C ASN A 131 -17.78 -3.45 -6.96
N GLN A 132 -17.42 -4.30 -5.98
CA GLN A 132 -17.43 -3.92 -4.56
C GLN A 132 -16.57 -2.69 -4.31
N MET A 133 -15.32 -2.72 -4.80
CA MET A 133 -14.39 -1.60 -4.66
C MET A 133 -14.93 -0.33 -5.30
N THR A 134 -15.58 -0.43 -6.47
CA THR A 134 -16.20 0.70 -7.15
C THR A 134 -17.26 1.37 -6.27
N GLU A 135 -18.16 0.57 -5.68
CA GLU A 135 -19.23 1.13 -4.84
C GLU A 135 -18.69 1.71 -3.53
N GLU A 136 -17.70 1.06 -2.91
CA GLU A 136 -17.09 1.55 -1.68
C GLU A 136 -16.29 2.85 -1.93
N VAL A 137 -15.63 3.00 -3.08
CA VAL A 137 -14.96 4.25 -3.47
C VAL A 137 -15.96 5.38 -3.66
N LYS A 138 -17.10 5.14 -4.32
CA LYS A 138 -18.17 6.13 -4.46
C LYS A 138 -18.75 6.59 -3.11
N GLN A 139 -18.67 5.71 -2.10
CA GLN A 139 -19.09 6.01 -0.72
C GLN A 139 -18.00 6.74 0.10
N GLY A 140 -16.90 7.14 -0.53
CA GLY A 140 -15.81 7.87 0.13
C GLY A 140 -14.76 6.98 0.77
N ARG A 141 -14.62 5.69 0.39
CA ARG A 141 -13.54 4.84 0.88
C ARG A 141 -12.32 4.93 -0.04
N ASN A 142 -11.14 5.10 0.55
CA ASN A 142 -9.89 5.06 -0.19
C ASN A 142 -9.34 3.64 -0.26
N PHE A 143 -8.71 3.31 -1.39
CA PHE A 143 -8.10 2.00 -1.60
C PHE A 143 -6.64 2.09 -1.99
N LEU A 144 -5.89 1.04 -1.69
CA LEU A 144 -4.55 0.75 -2.17
C LEU A 144 -4.61 -0.53 -2.99
N ILE A 145 -4.19 -0.46 -4.25
CA ILE A 145 -4.09 -1.62 -5.13
C ILE A 145 -2.78 -1.60 -5.91
N PHE A 146 -2.08 -2.74 -5.96
CA PHE A 146 -0.84 -2.89 -6.70
C PHE A 146 -1.14 -3.31 -8.14
N PRO A 147 -0.93 -2.45 -9.15
CA PRO A 147 -1.33 -2.72 -10.52
C PRO A 147 -0.50 -3.79 -11.23
N GLU A 148 0.70 -4.09 -10.73
CA GLU A 148 1.53 -5.20 -11.21
C GLU A 148 0.87 -6.56 -10.96
N GLY A 149 0.05 -6.63 -9.93
CA GLY A 149 -0.62 -7.85 -9.54
C GLY A 149 0.29 -8.89 -8.86
N THR A 150 1.58 -8.67 -8.79
CA THR A 150 2.56 -9.49 -8.06
C THR A 150 3.76 -8.62 -7.68
N ARG A 151 4.60 -9.09 -6.76
CA ARG A 151 5.85 -8.41 -6.40
C ARG A 151 6.85 -8.52 -7.54
N SER A 152 7.52 -7.43 -7.90
CA SER A 152 8.52 -7.43 -8.96
C SER A 152 9.74 -8.30 -8.59
N ARG A 153 10.17 -8.25 -7.34
CA ARG A 153 11.40 -8.92 -6.85
C ARG A 153 12.65 -8.51 -7.62
N MET A 154 12.60 -7.38 -8.31
CA MET A 154 13.66 -6.85 -9.16
C MET A 154 14.16 -5.49 -8.63
N GLY A 155 14.16 -5.31 -7.29
CA GLY A 155 14.52 -4.04 -6.67
C GLY A 155 13.55 -2.93 -7.06
N ASN A 156 14.08 -1.82 -7.57
CA ASN A 156 13.29 -0.66 -7.98
C ASN A 156 12.74 -0.76 -9.43
N GLN A 157 12.87 -1.90 -10.09
CA GLN A 157 12.32 -2.11 -11.43
C GLN A 157 10.86 -2.54 -11.34
N LEU A 158 10.02 -1.99 -12.22
CA LEU A 158 8.59 -2.25 -12.30
C LEU A 158 8.29 -3.37 -13.28
N LEU A 159 7.28 -4.19 -12.95
CA LEU A 159 6.63 -5.07 -13.92
C LEU A 159 5.58 -4.29 -14.75
N PRO A 160 5.06 -4.86 -15.84
CA PRO A 160 3.95 -4.28 -16.57
C PRO A 160 2.71 -4.12 -15.67
N PHE A 161 2.04 -2.97 -15.78
CA PHE A 161 0.80 -2.72 -15.04
C PHE A 161 -0.38 -3.32 -15.77
N LYS A 162 -1.26 -3.99 -15.02
CA LYS A 162 -2.45 -4.65 -15.56
C LYS A 162 -3.59 -3.64 -15.69
N GLY A 163 -4.02 -3.30 -16.90
CA GLY A 163 -5.13 -2.38 -17.15
C GLY A 163 -6.41 -2.73 -16.40
N GLY A 164 -6.65 -4.03 -16.16
CA GLY A 164 -7.81 -4.50 -15.40
C GLY A 164 -7.93 -3.94 -13.98
N THR A 165 -6.81 -3.58 -13.33
CA THR A 165 -6.78 -3.00 -11.98
C THR A 165 -7.35 -1.58 -11.93
N PHE A 166 -7.36 -0.88 -13.05
CA PHE A 166 -7.88 0.50 -13.17
C PHE A 166 -9.40 0.56 -13.43
N LYS A 167 -10.05 -0.60 -13.68
CA LYS A 167 -11.50 -0.64 -13.96
C LYS A 167 -12.35 -0.05 -12.84
N SER A 168 -11.96 -0.23 -11.58
CA SER A 168 -12.67 0.35 -10.44
C SER A 168 -12.58 1.88 -10.42
N ALA A 169 -11.40 2.44 -10.71
CA ALA A 169 -11.23 3.90 -10.79
C ALA A 169 -12.09 4.50 -11.91
N VAL A 170 -12.07 3.88 -13.10
CA VAL A 170 -12.89 4.32 -14.25
C VAL A 170 -14.39 4.27 -13.92
N ARG A 171 -14.85 3.17 -13.31
CA ARG A 171 -16.28 3.00 -12.95
C ARG A 171 -16.72 3.90 -11.79
N ALA A 172 -15.85 4.15 -10.83
CA ALA A 172 -16.10 5.06 -9.72
C ALA A 172 -15.94 6.53 -10.12
N LYS A 173 -15.30 6.82 -11.25
CA LYS A 173 -14.95 8.17 -11.71
C LYS A 173 -14.12 8.92 -10.67
N CYS A 174 -13.18 8.25 -10.04
CA CYS A 174 -12.43 8.76 -8.89
C CYS A 174 -11.00 9.14 -9.25
N PRO A 175 -10.33 9.99 -8.47
CA PRO A 175 -8.91 10.28 -8.66
C PRO A 175 -8.04 9.01 -8.56
N ILE A 176 -7.07 8.89 -9.47
CA ILE A 176 -5.99 7.91 -9.46
C ILE A 176 -4.77 8.59 -8.85
N VAL A 177 -4.22 8.03 -7.77
CA VAL A 177 -3.03 8.57 -7.10
C VAL A 177 -1.84 7.64 -7.35
N PRO A 178 -0.98 7.94 -8.35
CA PRO A 178 0.23 7.17 -8.57
C PRO A 178 1.19 7.35 -7.38
N CYS A 179 1.85 6.27 -6.95
CA CYS A 179 2.81 6.34 -5.86
C CYS A 179 4.07 5.57 -6.21
N ALA A 180 5.24 6.13 -5.92
CA ALA A 180 6.51 5.47 -6.16
C ALA A 180 7.12 4.98 -4.84
N LEU A 181 7.31 3.67 -4.72
CA LEU A 181 8.05 3.01 -3.66
C LEU A 181 9.50 2.79 -4.11
N ILE A 182 10.46 3.18 -3.29
CA ILE A 182 11.89 2.98 -3.53
C ILE A 182 12.48 2.24 -2.34
N ASP A 183 13.19 1.15 -2.62
CA ASP A 183 13.92 0.34 -1.64
C ASP A 183 13.03 -0.36 -0.58
N SER A 184 11.73 -0.45 -0.82
CA SER A 184 10.79 -1.05 0.14
C SER A 184 10.89 -2.59 0.22
N TYR A 185 11.60 -3.23 -0.71
CA TYR A 185 11.95 -4.65 -0.61
C TYR A 185 13.03 -4.92 0.45
N LYS A 186 13.98 -3.97 0.65
CA LYS A 186 15.16 -4.14 1.50
C LYS A 186 14.84 -4.61 2.93
N PRO A 187 13.85 -4.03 3.65
CA PRO A 187 13.62 -4.40 5.05
C PRO A 187 13.36 -5.88 5.29
N PHE A 188 12.67 -6.57 4.38
CA PHE A 188 12.27 -7.97 4.59
C PHE A 188 12.96 -8.98 3.67
N ASP A 189 13.39 -8.56 2.50
CA ASP A 189 13.99 -9.46 1.50
C ASP A 189 15.52 -9.55 1.65
N GLU A 190 16.17 -8.48 2.14
CA GLU A 190 17.59 -8.54 2.48
C GLU A 190 17.85 -9.20 3.84
N LYS A 191 18.93 -10.00 3.91
CA LYS A 191 19.39 -10.65 5.13
C LYS A 191 20.20 -9.69 6.02
N SER A 192 19.68 -8.47 6.24
CA SER A 192 20.36 -7.41 7.00
C SER A 192 19.44 -6.82 8.07
N ILE A 193 20.02 -6.44 9.20
CA ILE A 193 19.38 -5.67 10.27
C ILE A 193 19.99 -4.26 10.44
N ALA A 194 20.91 -3.87 9.52
CA ALA A 194 21.43 -2.52 9.46
C ALA A 194 20.31 -1.49 9.25
N PRO A 195 20.46 -0.24 9.69
CA PRO A 195 19.53 0.82 9.37
C PRO A 195 19.25 0.87 7.87
N VAL A 196 18.01 1.09 7.51
CA VAL A 196 17.60 1.19 6.10
C VAL A 196 16.56 2.30 5.95
N THR A 197 16.69 3.08 4.88
CA THR A 197 15.72 4.10 4.49
C THR A 197 14.90 3.60 3.32
N VAL A 198 13.60 3.78 3.42
CA VAL A 198 12.62 3.47 2.36
C VAL A 198 11.93 4.77 2.00
N LYS A 199 11.73 5.03 0.70
CA LYS A 199 11.05 6.24 0.24
C LYS A 199 9.67 5.91 -0.34
N LEU A 200 8.71 6.77 -0.05
CA LEU A 200 7.39 6.76 -0.67
C LEU A 200 7.08 8.16 -1.21
N ILE A 201 6.83 8.24 -2.50
CA ILE A 201 6.50 9.48 -3.20
C ILE A 201 5.05 9.41 -3.65
N TYR A 202 4.21 10.30 -3.14
CA TYR A 202 2.85 10.51 -3.63
C TYR A 202 2.92 11.48 -4.79
N LEU A 203 2.58 11.03 -6.00
CA LEU A 203 2.59 11.85 -7.20
C LEU A 203 1.27 12.63 -7.34
N PRO A 204 1.24 13.72 -8.11
CA PRO A 204 0.01 14.43 -8.39
C PRO A 204 -1.10 13.49 -8.87
N PRO A 205 -2.31 13.58 -8.30
CA PRO A 205 -3.42 12.73 -8.69
C PRO A 205 -3.82 13.01 -10.14
N ILE A 206 -4.27 11.98 -10.83
CA ILE A 206 -4.86 12.06 -12.16
C ILE A 206 -6.38 12.10 -11.96
N CYS A 207 -7.00 13.24 -12.27
CA CYS A 207 -8.44 13.42 -12.12
C CYS A 207 -9.21 12.67 -13.20
N TYR A 208 -10.48 12.32 -12.93
CA TYR A 208 -11.31 11.58 -13.88
C TYR A 208 -11.37 12.24 -15.26
N GLU A 209 -11.46 13.57 -15.32
CA GLU A 209 -11.53 14.34 -16.58
C GLU A 209 -10.30 14.13 -17.49
N GLU A 210 -9.13 13.84 -16.91
CA GLU A 210 -7.88 13.62 -17.64
C GLU A 210 -7.81 12.23 -18.28
N TYR A 211 -8.55 11.23 -17.74
CA TYR A 211 -8.45 9.85 -18.24
C TYR A 211 -9.78 9.23 -18.70
N LYS A 212 -10.90 9.96 -18.63
CA LYS A 212 -12.24 9.45 -19.00
C LYS A 212 -12.37 8.92 -20.42
N GLN A 213 -11.55 9.42 -21.36
CA GLN A 213 -11.54 9.00 -22.76
C GLN A 213 -10.53 7.87 -23.05
N LEU A 214 -9.69 7.53 -22.07
CA LEU A 214 -8.64 6.56 -22.26
C LEU A 214 -9.13 5.13 -21.95
N LYS A 215 -8.56 4.16 -22.65
CA LYS A 215 -8.73 2.75 -22.31
C LYS A 215 -7.86 2.40 -21.09
N THR A 216 -8.28 1.40 -20.32
CA THR A 216 -7.56 1.02 -19.09
C THR A 216 -6.09 0.61 -19.29
N PRO A 217 -5.65 0.03 -20.44
CA PRO A 217 -4.22 -0.16 -20.70
C PRO A 217 -3.46 1.15 -20.83
N GLU A 218 -4.04 2.15 -21.52
CA GLU A 218 -3.41 3.48 -21.70
C GLU A 218 -3.24 4.19 -20.35
N ILE A 219 -4.26 4.08 -19.46
CA ILE A 219 -4.17 4.60 -18.08
C ILE A 219 -3.04 3.89 -17.32
N ALA A 220 -2.92 2.56 -17.46
CA ALA A 220 -1.88 1.78 -16.81
C ALA A 220 -0.47 2.23 -17.25
N ASP A 221 -0.27 2.50 -18.53
CA ASP A 221 1.01 2.95 -19.09
C ASP A 221 1.37 4.35 -18.60
N ILE A 222 0.40 5.29 -18.56
CA ILE A 222 0.60 6.65 -18.02
C ILE A 222 1.02 6.58 -16.55
N VAL A 223 0.30 5.81 -15.73
CA VAL A 223 0.60 5.68 -14.29
C VAL A 223 1.97 5.06 -14.10
N LYS A 224 2.30 4.00 -14.85
CA LYS A 224 3.61 3.34 -14.80
C LYS A 224 4.74 4.29 -15.14
N THR A 225 4.63 5.03 -16.25
CA THR A 225 5.63 6.01 -16.70
C THR A 225 5.89 7.08 -15.64
N LYS A 226 4.83 7.65 -15.06
CA LYS A 226 4.96 8.64 -13.97
C LYS A 226 5.73 8.08 -12.77
N ILE A 227 5.48 6.83 -12.39
CA ILE A 227 6.17 6.18 -11.28
C ILE A 227 7.64 5.91 -11.63
N GLU A 228 7.95 5.43 -12.83
CA GLU A 228 9.32 5.20 -13.30
C GLU A 228 10.14 6.50 -13.32
N GLU A 229 9.56 7.59 -13.77
CA GLU A 229 10.19 8.92 -13.75
C GLU A 229 10.48 9.38 -12.32
N ALA A 230 9.53 9.20 -11.41
CA ALA A 230 9.73 9.52 -10.01
C ALA A 230 10.84 8.68 -9.38
N ILE A 231 10.86 7.37 -9.63
CA ILE A 231 11.93 6.48 -9.13
C ILE A 231 13.29 6.96 -9.64
N ARG A 232 13.44 7.25 -10.93
CA ARG A 232 14.69 7.78 -11.49
C ARG A 232 15.12 9.06 -10.79
N ARG A 233 14.20 10.04 -10.67
CA ARG A 233 14.49 11.34 -10.03
C ARG A 233 14.93 11.20 -8.57
N TYR A 234 14.19 10.44 -7.77
CA TYR A 234 14.46 10.31 -6.35
C TYR A 234 15.58 9.31 -6.01
N SER A 235 15.97 8.45 -6.95
CA SER A 235 17.18 7.61 -6.81
C SER A 235 18.44 8.41 -7.08
N CYS A 236 18.45 9.34 -8.05
CA CYS A 236 19.62 10.18 -8.35
C CYS A 236 19.94 11.17 -7.23
N LEU A 237 18.97 11.65 -6.46
CA LEU A 237 19.19 12.57 -5.34
C LEU A 237 20.06 11.96 -4.21
N LEU A 238 20.24 10.64 -4.18
CA LEU A 238 21.16 9.97 -3.23
C LEU A 238 22.65 10.18 -3.55
N TYR A 239 22.99 10.54 -4.79
CA TYR A 239 24.37 10.73 -5.21
C TYR A 239 24.85 12.20 -5.15
N THR A 240 23.95 13.13 -4.78
CA THR A 240 24.25 14.58 -4.76
C THR A 240 24.21 15.22 -3.37
N SER A 241 24.00 14.47 -2.29
CA SER A 241 24.19 15.01 -0.94
C SER A 241 25.70 15.04 -0.63
N PRO A 242 26.33 16.22 -0.47
CA PRO A 242 27.70 16.29 0.00
C PRO A 242 27.78 15.77 1.43
N SER A 243 28.75 14.91 1.68
CA SER A 243 29.21 14.44 2.99
C SER A 243 29.63 15.58 3.91
#